data_a25bf957e649b0625de9ec02ddc9422a
#
_entry.id   a25bf957e649b0625de9ec02ddc9422a
#
_cell.length_a   1.000
_cell.length_b   1.000
_cell.length_c   1.000
_cell.angle_alpha   90.00
_cell.angle_beta   90.00
_cell.angle_gamma   90.00
#
_symmetry.space_group_name_H-M   'P 1'
#
loop_
_entity.id
_entity.type
_entity.pdbx_description
1 polymer ?
#
loop_
_entity_poly.entity_id
_entity_poly.type
_entity_poly.pdbx_seq_one_letter_code
_entity_poly.pdbx_strand_id
1 'polypeptide(L)'
;PLTRDLSQKDGRPDFNIGTDSFHTPNYLIEISKEFFKEKGYSLGIDLPYSGSIVPLNHYKKTKNVWSIMLEINRALYLIEPGNQKSNNYIKTKQTITEYLKILKTAFEDL
;
A
#
# COMPACT_ATOMS: atom_id res chain seq x y z
N PRO A 1 -11.72 -0.42 -8.03
CA PRO A 1 -11.12 -1.18 -9.14
C PRO A 1 -11.83 -0.91 -10.46
N LEU A 2 -11.10 -1.02 -11.55
CA LEU A 2 -11.69 -0.89 -12.87
C LEU A 2 -12.43 -2.17 -13.22
N THR A 3 -13.53 -2.04 -13.99
CA THR A 3 -14.33 -3.20 -14.39
C THR A 3 -13.55 -4.20 -15.25
N ARG A 4 -12.46 -3.78 -15.88
CA ARG A 4 -11.60 -4.63 -16.70
C ARG A 4 -10.51 -5.36 -15.91
N ASP A 5 -10.35 -5.07 -14.62
CA ASP A 5 -9.34 -5.74 -13.80
C ASP A 5 -9.72 -7.19 -13.57
N LEU A 6 -8.72 -8.08 -13.58
CA LEU A 6 -8.95 -9.51 -13.49
C LEU A 6 -9.45 -9.97 -12.12
N SER A 7 -9.21 -9.20 -11.07
CA SER A 7 -9.51 -9.58 -9.68
C SER A 7 -10.62 -8.75 -9.08
N GLN A 8 -11.73 -8.58 -9.81
CA GLN A 8 -12.87 -7.79 -9.37
C GLN A 8 -13.89 -8.60 -8.62
N LYS A 9 -13.52 -9.07 -7.45
CA LYS A 9 -14.46 -9.77 -6.58
C LYS A 9 -14.84 -8.88 -5.42
N ASP A 10 -16.04 -9.12 -4.88
CA ASP A 10 -16.47 -8.49 -3.63
C ASP A 10 -15.44 -8.79 -2.55
N GLY A 11 -15.19 -7.81 -1.69
CA GLY A 11 -14.24 -7.96 -0.60
C GLY A 11 -12.80 -7.57 -0.91
N ARG A 12 -12.56 -6.90 -2.05
CA ARG A 12 -11.24 -6.29 -2.26
C ARG A 12 -10.95 -5.30 -1.15
N PRO A 13 -9.73 -5.32 -0.57
CA PRO A 13 -9.38 -4.39 0.50
C PRO A 13 -9.30 -2.94 0.00
N ASP A 14 -9.43 -2.00 0.93
CA ASP A 14 -9.24 -0.58 0.63
C ASP A 14 -7.82 -0.30 0.17
N PHE A 15 -6.86 -0.91 0.84
CA PHE A 15 -5.44 -0.85 0.50
C PHE A 15 -4.87 -2.26 0.47
N ASN A 16 -3.85 -2.45 -0.32
CA ASN A 16 -3.06 -3.67 -0.31
C ASN A 16 -1.58 -3.30 -0.31
N ILE A 17 -0.79 -4.00 0.47
CA ILE A 17 0.67 -3.88 0.40
C ILE A 17 1.26 -5.13 -0.23
N GLY A 18 2.16 -4.90 -1.18
CA GLY A 18 2.99 -5.96 -1.75
C GLY A 18 4.34 -5.95 -1.06
N THR A 19 4.84 -7.13 -0.71
CA THR A 19 6.07 -7.29 0.05
C THR A 19 7.10 -8.12 -0.70
N ASP A 20 8.37 -7.88 -0.39
CA ASP A 20 9.50 -8.67 -0.85
C ASP A 20 10.16 -9.27 0.39
N SER A 21 10.39 -10.58 0.40
CA SER A 21 10.92 -11.29 1.57
C SER A 21 12.30 -10.79 2.01
N PHE A 22 13.06 -10.21 1.11
CA PHE A 22 14.39 -9.67 1.40
C PHE A 22 14.36 -8.18 1.80
N HIS A 23 13.49 -7.38 1.16
CA HIS A 23 13.48 -5.92 1.27
C HIS A 23 12.35 -5.34 2.11
N THR A 24 11.38 -6.16 2.54
CA THR A 24 10.28 -5.69 3.37
C THR A 24 10.39 -6.32 4.77
N PRO A 25 11.02 -5.64 5.73
CA PRO A 25 11.13 -6.20 7.08
C PRO A 25 9.76 -6.33 7.74
N ASN A 26 9.63 -7.32 8.61
CA ASN A 26 8.38 -7.60 9.31
C ASN A 26 7.87 -6.39 10.10
N TYR A 27 8.77 -5.60 10.62
CA TYR A 27 8.45 -4.36 11.33
C TYR A 27 7.62 -3.40 10.47
N LEU A 28 7.97 -3.25 9.20
CA LEU A 28 7.20 -2.41 8.26
C LEU A 28 5.80 -2.96 8.04
N ILE A 29 5.67 -4.27 7.95
CA ILE A 29 4.37 -4.91 7.74
C ILE A 29 3.48 -4.68 8.97
N GLU A 30 4.01 -4.84 10.17
CA GLU A 30 3.25 -4.65 11.40
C GLU A 30 2.83 -3.20 11.60
N ILE A 31 3.72 -2.24 11.33
CA ILE A 31 3.39 -0.81 11.38
C ILE A 31 2.26 -0.49 10.39
N SER A 32 2.33 -1.06 9.20
CA SER A 32 1.32 -0.83 8.16
C SER A 32 -0.04 -1.36 8.59
N LYS A 33 -0.08 -2.56 9.13
CA LYS A 33 -1.32 -3.16 9.65
C LYS A 33 -1.96 -2.26 10.71
N GLU A 34 -1.17 -1.81 11.66
CA GLU A 34 -1.66 -0.98 12.76
C GLU A 34 -2.15 0.37 12.25
N PHE A 35 -1.41 1.01 11.36
CA PHE A 35 -1.77 2.29 10.79
C PHE A 35 -3.13 2.26 10.10
N PHE A 36 -3.33 1.33 9.17
CA PHE A 36 -4.58 1.26 8.42
C PHE A 36 -5.74 0.81 9.28
N LYS A 37 -5.52 -0.06 10.24
CA LYS A 37 -6.54 -0.46 11.20
C LYS A 37 -7.03 0.73 12.03
N GLU A 38 -6.12 1.55 12.55
CA GLU A 38 -6.48 2.74 13.32
C GLU A 38 -7.25 3.76 12.48
N LYS A 39 -6.94 3.87 11.20
CA LYS A 39 -7.64 4.76 10.28
C LYS A 39 -8.98 4.20 9.82
N GLY A 40 -9.29 2.96 10.14
CA GLY A 40 -10.55 2.33 9.78
C GLY A 40 -10.59 1.76 8.37
N TYR A 41 -9.45 1.49 7.76
CA TYR A 41 -9.37 0.90 6.44
C TYR A 41 -9.04 -0.58 6.50
N SER A 42 -9.55 -1.34 5.54
CA SER A 42 -9.13 -2.72 5.35
C SER A 42 -7.79 -2.78 4.61
N LEU A 43 -6.95 -3.72 4.98
CA LEU A 43 -5.63 -3.89 4.38
C LEU A 43 -5.41 -5.35 3.98
N GLY A 44 -5.09 -5.56 2.71
CA GLY A 44 -4.59 -6.85 2.23
C GLY A 44 -3.08 -6.86 2.22
N ILE A 45 -2.49 -8.04 2.38
CA ILE A 45 -1.04 -8.22 2.30
C ILE A 45 -0.77 -9.28 1.25
N ASP A 46 -0.12 -8.87 0.15
CA ASP A 46 0.18 -9.72 -0.99
C ASP A 46 -1.07 -10.35 -1.63
N LEU A 47 -2.22 -9.75 -1.44
CA LEU A 47 -3.51 -10.18 -2.00
C LEU A 47 -4.32 -8.95 -2.42
N PRO A 48 -4.68 -8.80 -3.72
CA PRO A 48 -4.48 -9.78 -4.80
C PRO A 48 -3.09 -9.74 -5.44
N TYR A 49 -2.29 -8.72 -5.15
CA TYR A 49 -0.99 -8.53 -5.78
C TYR A 49 0.12 -8.57 -4.76
N SER A 50 1.23 -9.20 -5.13
CA SER A 50 2.41 -9.33 -4.28
C SER A 50 3.64 -8.70 -4.92
N GLY A 51 4.73 -8.62 -4.15
CA GLY A 51 5.99 -8.10 -4.62
C GLY A 51 6.13 -6.60 -4.46
N SER A 52 7.32 -6.10 -4.68
CA SER A 52 7.64 -4.68 -4.69
C SER A 52 8.78 -4.43 -5.66
N ILE A 53 9.02 -3.15 -5.97
CA ILE A 53 10.06 -2.77 -6.94
C ILE A 53 11.31 -2.34 -6.18
N VAL A 54 12.45 -2.95 -6.55
CA VAL A 54 13.75 -2.60 -5.97
C VAL A 54 14.73 -2.39 -7.13
N PRO A 55 15.54 -1.33 -7.10
CA PRO A 55 16.56 -1.15 -8.13
C PRO A 55 17.46 -2.39 -8.25
N LEU A 56 17.78 -2.77 -9.49
CA LEU A 56 18.47 -4.02 -9.78
C LEU A 56 19.79 -4.16 -9.01
N ASN A 57 20.52 -3.06 -8.82
CA ASN A 57 21.79 -3.08 -8.11
C ASN A 57 21.66 -3.50 -6.65
N HIS A 58 20.47 -3.37 -6.06
CA HIS A 58 20.19 -3.64 -4.66
C HIS A 58 19.32 -4.87 -4.46
N TYR A 59 18.72 -5.40 -5.52
CA TYR A 59 17.76 -6.49 -5.41
C TYR A 59 18.43 -7.74 -4.84
N LYS A 60 17.90 -8.21 -3.72
CA LYS A 60 18.42 -9.36 -2.94
C LYS A 60 19.90 -9.23 -2.54
N LYS A 61 20.43 -8.01 -2.54
CA LYS A 61 21.85 -7.75 -2.23
C LYS A 61 22.03 -6.81 -1.05
N THR A 62 21.17 -5.81 -0.92
CA THR A 62 21.34 -4.72 0.05
C THR A 62 20.15 -4.68 0.99
N LYS A 63 20.30 -5.20 2.21
CA LYS A 63 19.21 -5.23 3.21
C LYS A 63 18.82 -3.86 3.72
N ASN A 64 19.69 -2.86 3.58
CA ASN A 64 19.36 -1.48 3.95
C ASN A 64 18.42 -0.79 2.98
N VAL A 65 18.17 -1.40 1.83
CA VAL A 65 17.17 -0.90 0.89
C VAL A 65 15.85 -1.57 1.20
N TRP A 66 14.92 -0.79 1.74
CA TRP A 66 13.57 -1.26 2.03
C TRP A 66 12.64 -0.94 0.88
N SER A 67 11.73 -1.82 0.61
CA SER A 67 10.73 -1.64 -0.43
C SER A 67 9.40 -2.22 -0.01
N ILE A 68 8.35 -1.49 -0.32
CA ILE A 68 6.97 -1.94 -0.11
C ILE A 68 6.13 -1.32 -1.22
N MET A 69 5.21 -2.10 -1.78
CA MET A 69 4.30 -1.61 -2.80
C MET A 69 2.96 -1.30 -2.15
N LEU A 70 2.44 -0.11 -2.39
CA LEU A 70 1.11 0.26 -1.92
C LEU A 70 0.14 0.31 -3.09
N GLU A 71 -0.92 -0.47 -2.99
CA GLU A 71 -2.04 -0.41 -3.92
C GLU A 71 -3.26 0.18 -3.23
N ILE A 72 -3.98 1.01 -3.97
CA ILE A 72 -5.11 1.76 -3.46
C ILE A 72 -6.34 1.36 -4.26
N ASN A 73 -7.40 0.95 -3.59
CA ASN A 73 -8.66 0.69 -4.25
C ASN A 73 -9.18 2.01 -4.82
N ARG A 74 -9.41 2.04 -6.14
CA ARG A 74 -9.79 3.26 -6.84
C ARG A 74 -11.10 3.85 -6.34
N ALA A 75 -11.98 3.04 -5.79
CA ALA A 75 -13.25 3.51 -5.24
C ALA A 75 -13.08 4.44 -4.04
N LEU A 76 -11.91 4.47 -3.40
CA LEU A 76 -11.64 5.38 -2.29
C LEU A 76 -11.51 6.83 -2.75
N TYR A 77 -11.07 7.07 -3.98
CA TYR A 77 -10.77 8.43 -4.43
C TYR A 77 -11.36 8.81 -5.78
N LEU A 78 -11.93 7.84 -6.51
CA LEU A 78 -12.57 8.08 -7.80
C LEU A 78 -13.97 7.47 -7.82
N ILE A 79 -14.82 8.04 -8.69
CA ILE A 79 -16.14 7.48 -8.98
C ILE A 79 -15.98 6.57 -10.20
N GLU A 80 -16.19 5.27 -9.99
CA GLU A 80 -16.09 4.29 -11.07
C GLU A 80 -17.34 4.33 -11.98
N PRO A 81 -17.18 4.08 -13.30
CA PRO A 81 -15.94 3.68 -13.99
C PRO A 81 -15.11 4.84 -14.55
N GLY A 82 -15.40 6.07 -14.20
CA GLY A 82 -14.76 7.25 -14.76
C GLY A 82 -13.54 7.71 -13.99
N ASN A 83 -13.17 8.97 -14.25
CA ASN A 83 -12.02 9.62 -13.61
C ASN A 83 -12.45 10.75 -12.67
N GLN A 84 -13.73 10.81 -12.31
CA GLN A 84 -14.21 11.83 -11.39
C GLN A 84 -13.74 11.52 -9.97
N LYS A 85 -13.30 12.55 -9.26
CA LYS A 85 -12.88 12.40 -7.86
C LYS A 85 -14.08 12.13 -6.96
N SER A 86 -13.95 11.16 -6.06
CA SER A 86 -14.97 10.91 -5.04
C SER A 86 -14.90 11.97 -3.94
N ASN A 87 -15.91 11.99 -3.05
CA ASN A 87 -15.91 12.88 -1.88
C ASN A 87 -14.74 12.58 -0.94
N ASN A 88 -14.15 11.40 -1.04
CA ASN A 88 -13.05 10.97 -0.18
C ASN A 88 -11.67 11.17 -0.82
N TYR A 89 -11.58 11.87 -1.95
CA TYR A 89 -10.30 12.04 -2.63
C TYR A 89 -9.25 12.71 -1.74
N ILE A 90 -9.61 13.83 -1.13
CA ILE A 90 -8.69 14.59 -0.26
C ILE A 90 -8.32 13.77 0.98
N LYS A 91 -9.29 13.12 1.59
CA LYS A 91 -9.05 12.26 2.77
C LYS A 91 -8.09 11.12 2.43
N THR A 92 -8.28 10.47 1.29
CA THR A 92 -7.41 9.37 0.84
C THR A 92 -5.99 9.88 0.61
N LYS A 93 -5.85 11.03 -0.03
CA LYS A 93 -4.54 11.66 -0.25
C LYS A 93 -3.83 11.97 1.06
N GLN A 94 -4.55 12.50 2.05
CA GLN A 94 -4.00 12.79 3.37
C GLN A 94 -3.55 11.52 4.08
N THR A 95 -4.34 10.47 4.00
CA THR A 95 -4.01 9.16 4.60
C THR A 95 -2.71 8.61 4.02
N ILE A 96 -2.55 8.67 2.71
CA ILE A 96 -1.32 8.20 2.04
C ILE A 96 -0.13 9.03 2.49
N THR A 97 -0.28 10.35 2.58
CA THR A 97 0.80 11.24 3.03
C THR A 97 1.24 10.90 4.45
N GLU A 98 0.29 10.67 5.35
CA GLU A 98 0.59 10.26 6.73
C GLU A 98 1.31 8.90 6.77
N TYR A 99 0.87 7.96 5.95
CA TYR A 99 1.49 6.64 5.86
C TYR A 99 2.95 6.73 5.43
N LEU A 100 3.22 7.53 4.38
CA LEU A 100 4.59 7.72 3.91
C LEU A 100 5.49 8.34 4.98
N LYS A 101 4.97 9.27 5.78
CA LYS A 101 5.71 9.85 6.90
C LYS A 101 6.04 8.82 7.97
N ILE A 102 5.11 7.93 8.28
CA ILE A 102 5.32 6.87 9.25
C ILE A 102 6.38 5.90 8.78
N LEU A 103 6.37 5.52 7.51
CA LEU A 103 7.40 4.65 6.92
C LEU A 103 8.78 5.29 6.99
N LYS A 104 8.86 6.58 6.66
CA LYS A 104 10.11 7.32 6.73
C LYS A 104 10.67 7.36 8.14
N THR A 105 9.83 7.68 9.12
CA THR A 105 10.22 7.72 10.53
C THR A 105 10.68 6.35 11.02
N ALA A 106 9.98 5.29 10.64
CA ALA A 106 10.36 3.93 11.00
C ALA A 106 11.75 3.57 10.50
N PHE A 107 12.10 3.99 9.29
CA PHE A 107 13.42 3.75 8.73
C PHE A 107 14.50 4.57 9.43
N GLU A 108 14.22 5.83 9.74
CA GLU A 108 15.18 6.74 10.39
C GLU A 108 15.48 6.36 11.84
N ASP A 109 14.55 5.70 12.52
CA ASP A 109 14.66 5.32 13.93
C ASP A 109 15.46 4.02 14.16
N LEU A 110 16.02 3.47 13.11
CA LEU A 110 16.85 2.26 13.24
C LEU A 110 18.23 2.55 13.85
#